data_dfb5706a0ae1c9bebc9298442c889c23
#
_entry.id   dfb5706a0ae1c9bebc9298442c889c23
#
_cell.length_a   1.000
_cell.length_b   1.000
_cell.length_c   1.000
_cell.angle_alpha   90.00
_cell.angle_beta   90.00
_cell.angle_gamma   90.00
#
_symmetry.space_group_name_H-M   'P 1'
#
loop_
_entity.id
_entity.type
_entity.pdbx_description
1 polymer ?
#
loop_
_entity_poly.entity_id
_entity_poly.type
_entity_poly.pdbx_seq_one_letter_code
_entity_poly.pdbx_strand_id
1 'polypeptide(L)'
;GAQSPFAVESVWRRGDSSGPQAGQAVIGLMLNGAQGDDDEAHGGHFALMSGRIGAQGAMDDWLVYNFYTLDSVSEKGIIAAPVPLDNYLGDLNSGQAWYRPSYLLVAMLKAGRTAVHLQSAFGRVFNQFYRHQFVYQHARSNCAGTSVTTARTLGWQVPERGAESWPKAIFGLPLVAIKEGSLSKGKGAFDYLTEDQTRLYPAAAFEEMGADLLRLARGETGRNLTEFERLLAEDIEEILLVRVPQFPSSRAWGDFPVENSVEYTARVPSDPALQKIIPVPARPFPPELRDPLTPAEPPLRSDYALVAWAAAILITILLILRRLLA
;
A
#
# COMPACT_ATOMS: atom_id res chain seq x y z
N GLY A 1 24.35 -1.30 -0.30
CA GLY A 1 23.56 -0.86 0.84
C GLY A 1 23.02 0.52 0.61
N ALA A 2 21.84 0.80 1.14
CA ALA A 2 21.18 2.07 0.99
C ALA A 2 22.01 3.23 1.59
N GLN A 3 22.89 3.75 0.80
CA GLN A 3 23.54 5.01 1.11
C GLN A 3 22.76 6.13 0.42
N SER A 4 22.95 7.37 0.91
CA SER A 4 22.38 8.56 0.26
C SER A 4 21.73 8.25 -1.12
N PRO A 5 20.52 8.66 -1.36
CA PRO A 5 19.97 9.94 -0.90
C PRO A 5 18.97 9.86 0.28
N PHE A 6 19.04 8.84 1.13
CA PHE A 6 18.11 8.69 2.24
C PHE A 6 18.36 9.72 3.35
N ALA A 7 17.27 10.35 3.83
CA ALA A 7 17.29 11.13 5.06
C ALA A 7 16.66 10.30 6.18
N VAL A 8 17.35 10.19 7.30
CA VAL A 8 16.89 9.45 8.48
C VAL A 8 16.75 10.42 9.65
N GLU A 9 15.60 10.40 10.29
CA GLU A 9 15.26 11.22 11.44
C GLU A 9 14.71 10.35 12.57
N SER A 10 15.25 10.50 13.79
CA SER A 10 14.66 9.86 14.96
C SER A 10 13.47 10.68 15.43
N VAL A 11 12.26 10.12 15.33
CA VAL A 11 11.01 10.79 15.71
C VAL A 11 10.57 10.45 17.14
N TRP A 12 11.09 9.36 17.69
CA TRP A 12 10.89 8.99 19.08
C TRP A 12 11.98 8.02 19.53
N ARG A 13 12.41 8.14 20.80
CA ARG A 13 13.40 7.25 21.43
C ARG A 13 13.07 7.02 22.89
N ARG A 14 13.25 5.78 23.34
CA ARG A 14 13.07 5.38 24.74
C ARG A 14 14.35 5.67 25.54
N GLY A 15 14.27 6.61 26.50
CA GLY A 15 15.39 6.87 27.42
C GLY A 15 16.72 7.11 26.70
N ASP A 16 17.78 6.51 27.24
CA ASP A 16 19.16 6.62 26.72
C ASP A 16 19.51 5.49 25.75
N SER A 17 18.57 5.08 24.87
CA SER A 17 18.85 4.08 23.85
C SER A 17 20.09 4.47 23.03
N SER A 18 20.97 3.50 22.79
CA SER A 18 22.26 3.70 22.10
C SER A 18 22.12 3.94 20.59
N GLY A 19 20.88 4.04 20.09
CA GLY A 19 20.62 4.12 18.64
C GLY A 19 20.68 2.77 17.94
N PRO A 20 20.53 2.76 16.60
CA PRO A 20 20.47 1.55 15.80
C PRO A 20 21.73 0.67 15.95
N GLN A 21 21.53 -0.63 16.23
CA GLN A 21 22.62 -1.59 16.37
C GLN A 21 22.51 -2.71 15.33
N ALA A 22 23.64 -3.16 14.80
CA ALA A 22 23.67 -4.30 13.90
C ALA A 22 23.05 -5.55 14.55
N GLY A 23 22.20 -6.24 13.79
CA GLY A 23 21.44 -7.40 14.27
C GLY A 23 20.13 -7.05 14.97
N GLN A 24 19.89 -5.80 15.32
CA GLN A 24 18.65 -5.36 15.96
C GLN A 24 17.46 -5.58 15.03
N ALA A 25 16.39 -6.19 15.55
CA ALA A 25 15.17 -6.43 14.78
C ALA A 25 14.40 -5.13 14.55
N VAL A 26 13.70 -5.07 13.43
CA VAL A 26 12.86 -3.94 13.06
C VAL A 26 11.52 -4.40 12.52
N ILE A 27 10.51 -3.56 12.71
CA ILE A 27 9.29 -3.57 11.91
C ILE A 27 9.11 -2.18 11.31
N GLY A 28 8.41 -2.10 10.19
CA GLY A 28 8.17 -0.80 9.58
C GLY A 28 6.89 -0.74 8.78
N LEU A 29 6.48 0.50 8.58
CA LEU A 29 5.40 0.91 7.70
C LEU A 29 6.05 1.61 6.51
N MET A 30 5.61 1.29 5.31
CA MET A 30 6.13 1.90 4.09
C MET A 30 5.00 2.49 3.27
N LEU A 31 5.19 3.73 2.85
CA LEU A 31 4.34 4.42 1.89
C LEU A 31 5.18 4.81 0.68
N ASN A 32 4.84 4.26 -0.49
CA ASN A 32 5.32 4.80 -1.76
C ASN A 32 4.33 5.87 -2.22
N GLY A 33 4.83 7.05 -2.53
CA GLY A 33 4.00 8.19 -2.91
C GLY A 33 3.22 7.95 -4.20
N ALA A 34 2.13 8.70 -4.34
CA ALA A 34 1.24 8.69 -5.50
C ALA A 34 1.84 9.50 -6.67
N GLN A 35 3.10 9.28 -6.99
CA GLN A 35 3.80 9.94 -8.09
C GLN A 35 4.35 8.88 -9.04
N GLY A 36 4.18 9.11 -10.30
CA GLY A 36 4.60 8.22 -11.38
C GLY A 36 3.81 8.49 -12.65
N ASP A 37 4.12 7.77 -13.67
CA ASP A 37 3.60 7.92 -15.03
C ASP A 37 2.58 6.82 -15.41
N ASP A 38 2.18 5.98 -14.46
CA ASP A 38 1.13 4.98 -14.62
C ASP A 38 -0.09 5.25 -13.74
N ASP A 39 -1.22 4.64 -14.07
CA ASP A 39 -2.49 4.81 -13.35
C ASP A 39 -2.43 4.33 -11.89
N GLU A 40 -1.54 3.40 -11.57
CA GLU A 40 -1.35 2.88 -10.23
C GLU A 40 -0.62 3.87 -9.31
N ALA A 41 0.16 4.77 -9.89
CA ALA A 41 0.89 5.78 -9.15
C ALA A 41 -0.03 6.74 -8.39
N HIS A 42 -1.23 6.99 -8.88
CA HIS A 42 -2.15 7.95 -8.27
C HIS A 42 -2.65 7.58 -6.88
N GLY A 43 -2.77 6.28 -6.58
CA GLY A 43 -3.22 5.80 -5.26
C GLY A 43 -2.10 5.67 -4.23
N GLY A 44 -0.84 5.66 -4.65
CA GLY A 44 0.28 5.26 -3.83
C GLY A 44 0.25 3.76 -3.52
N HIS A 45 1.20 3.29 -2.70
CA HIS A 45 1.25 1.91 -2.26
C HIS A 45 1.68 1.83 -0.80
N PHE A 46 1.05 0.94 -0.04
CA PHE A 46 1.32 0.73 1.37
C PHE A 46 1.73 -0.72 1.64
N ALA A 47 2.75 -0.89 2.48
CA ALA A 47 3.18 -2.20 2.94
C ALA A 47 3.72 -2.14 4.37
N LEU A 48 3.65 -3.27 5.07
CA LEU A 48 4.44 -3.50 6.27
C LEU A 48 5.73 -4.21 5.90
N MET A 49 6.72 -4.09 6.78
CA MET A 49 8.00 -4.76 6.61
C MET A 49 8.57 -5.21 7.94
N SER A 50 9.48 -6.17 7.89
CA SER A 50 10.32 -6.55 9.01
C SER A 50 11.73 -6.91 8.54
N GLY A 51 12.68 -6.85 9.45
CA GLY A 51 14.05 -7.20 9.13
C GLY A 51 14.97 -7.10 10.34
N ARG A 52 16.25 -7.07 10.04
CA ARG A 52 17.30 -6.78 11.00
C ARG A 52 18.25 -5.76 10.41
N ILE A 53 18.76 -4.89 11.27
CA ILE A 53 19.80 -3.96 10.85
C ILE A 53 21.04 -4.75 10.49
N GLY A 54 21.48 -4.61 9.27
CA GLY A 54 22.73 -5.19 8.81
C GLY A 54 23.97 -4.48 9.33
N ALA A 55 25.13 -4.95 8.91
CA ALA A 55 26.39 -4.27 9.19
C ALA A 55 26.36 -2.85 8.62
N GLN A 56 26.89 -1.89 9.39
CA GLN A 56 26.93 -0.47 9.00
C GLN A 56 25.55 0.16 8.73
N GLY A 57 24.48 -0.39 9.33
CA GLY A 57 23.13 0.12 9.17
C GLY A 57 22.44 -0.31 7.86
N ALA A 58 22.94 -1.34 7.18
CA ALA A 58 22.32 -1.86 5.96
C ALA A 58 20.88 -2.34 6.21
N MET A 59 19.99 -2.11 5.25
CA MET A 59 18.56 -2.46 5.32
C MET A 59 18.05 -3.17 4.04
N ASP A 60 18.93 -3.53 3.16
CA ASP A 60 18.66 -4.16 1.87
C ASP A 60 17.96 -5.51 1.99
N ASP A 61 18.26 -6.28 3.04
CA ASP A 61 17.65 -7.58 3.34
C ASP A 61 16.31 -7.51 4.06
N TRP A 62 15.80 -6.31 4.37
CA TRP A 62 14.49 -6.22 5.00
C TRP A 62 13.41 -6.71 4.07
N LEU A 63 12.45 -7.45 4.60
CA LEU A 63 11.35 -8.03 3.84
C LEU A 63 10.15 -7.11 3.88
N VAL A 64 9.73 -6.62 2.73
CA VAL A 64 8.50 -5.88 2.52
C VAL A 64 7.39 -6.87 2.15
N TYR A 65 6.29 -6.85 2.88
CA TYR A 65 5.13 -7.72 2.63
C TYR A 65 4.24 -7.08 1.57
N ASN A 66 4.51 -7.43 0.34
CA ASN A 66 3.89 -6.82 -0.84
C ASN A 66 2.62 -7.56 -1.27
N PHE A 67 1.56 -6.80 -1.55
CA PHE A 67 0.32 -7.28 -2.13
C PHE A 67 -0.04 -6.44 -3.34
N TYR A 68 -0.18 -7.09 -4.48
CA TYR A 68 -0.44 -6.43 -5.75
C TYR A 68 -1.34 -7.29 -6.63
N THR A 69 -2.06 -6.68 -7.59
CA THR A 69 -2.89 -7.43 -8.52
C THR A 69 -2.14 -7.79 -9.79
N LEU A 70 -2.43 -8.99 -10.31
CA LEU A 70 -1.91 -9.43 -11.61
C LEU A 70 -2.60 -8.72 -12.78
N ASP A 71 -3.80 -8.17 -12.54
CA ASP A 71 -4.60 -7.47 -13.55
C ASP A 71 -4.23 -5.98 -13.67
N SER A 72 -3.24 -5.52 -12.90
CA SER A 72 -2.74 -4.17 -13.07
C SER A 72 -2.08 -4.04 -14.44
N VAL A 73 -2.26 -2.89 -15.05
CA VAL A 73 -1.65 -2.53 -16.33
C VAL A 73 -0.12 -2.44 -16.22
N SER A 74 0.40 -2.49 -14.99
CA SER A 74 1.83 -2.61 -14.72
C SER A 74 2.36 -3.90 -15.33
N GLU A 75 3.29 -3.77 -16.23
CA GLU A 75 3.94 -4.86 -16.97
C GLU A 75 4.54 -5.96 -16.08
N LYS A 76 4.48 -5.82 -14.77
CA LYS A 76 5.18 -6.66 -13.81
C LYS A 76 4.33 -7.54 -12.95
N GLY A 77 3.02 -7.39 -13.04
CA GLY A 77 2.07 -8.26 -12.36
C GLY A 77 2.63 -8.89 -11.09
N ILE A 78 2.66 -8.17 -9.99
CA ILE A 78 3.31 -8.68 -8.82
C ILE A 78 2.32 -9.31 -7.90
N ILE A 79 2.75 -10.29 -7.48
CA ILE A 79 2.40 -11.35 -6.60
C ILE A 79 2.39 -10.85 -5.15
N ALA A 80 1.49 -11.40 -4.38
CA ALA A 80 1.57 -11.38 -2.95
C ALA A 80 2.80 -12.17 -2.48
N ALA A 81 3.85 -11.47 -2.06
CA ALA A 81 5.10 -12.08 -1.62
C ALA A 81 5.90 -11.17 -0.67
N PRO A 82 6.72 -11.75 0.22
CA PRO A 82 7.77 -11.01 0.88
C PRO A 82 8.87 -10.68 -0.14
N VAL A 83 9.22 -9.41 -0.28
CA VAL A 83 10.20 -8.92 -1.25
C VAL A 83 11.31 -8.18 -0.51
N PRO A 84 12.59 -8.44 -0.79
CA PRO A 84 13.68 -7.62 -0.24
C PRO A 84 13.49 -6.14 -0.57
N LEU A 85 13.83 -5.25 0.36
CA LEU A 85 13.56 -3.82 0.24
C LEU A 85 14.16 -3.20 -1.02
N ASP A 86 15.38 -3.56 -1.38
CA ASP A 86 16.02 -3.06 -2.60
C ASP A 86 15.25 -3.48 -3.86
N ASN A 87 14.83 -4.75 -3.92
CA ASN A 87 14.04 -5.25 -5.03
C ASN A 87 12.66 -4.59 -5.07
N TYR A 88 12.04 -4.42 -3.90
CA TYR A 88 10.75 -3.75 -3.79
C TYR A 88 10.80 -2.33 -4.31
N LEU A 89 11.78 -1.53 -3.87
CA LEU A 89 11.98 -0.16 -4.34
C LEU A 89 12.28 -0.09 -5.84
N GLY A 90 12.99 -1.09 -6.37
CA GLY A 90 13.28 -1.20 -7.79
C GLY A 90 12.12 -1.70 -8.64
N ASP A 91 11.36 -2.69 -8.13
CA ASP A 91 10.32 -3.39 -8.89
C ASP A 91 9.02 -2.61 -9.01
N LEU A 92 8.60 -1.88 -7.97
CA LEU A 92 7.38 -1.05 -8.02
C LEU A 92 7.43 0.08 -9.05
N ASN A 93 8.63 0.43 -9.46
CA ASN A 93 8.86 1.55 -10.37
C ASN A 93 9.35 1.08 -11.74
N SER A 94 9.28 -0.20 -11.98
CA SER A 94 9.73 -0.72 -13.24
C SER A 94 8.68 -0.46 -14.32
N GLY A 95 9.00 0.27 -15.28
CA GLY A 95 8.15 0.85 -16.28
C GLY A 95 8.18 2.37 -16.21
N GLN A 96 8.47 2.90 -15.03
CA GLN A 96 8.53 4.33 -14.81
C GLN A 96 9.95 4.87 -15.02
N ALA A 97 10.03 6.08 -15.51
CA ALA A 97 11.31 6.79 -15.67
C ALA A 97 11.92 7.19 -14.32
N TRP A 98 11.10 7.28 -13.26
CA TRP A 98 11.47 7.72 -11.93
C TRP A 98 11.01 6.77 -10.84
N TYR A 99 11.86 6.51 -9.84
CA TYR A 99 11.44 5.87 -8.61
C TYR A 99 10.55 6.80 -7.80
N ARG A 100 9.50 6.26 -7.18
CA ARG A 100 8.59 7.04 -6.36
C ARG A 100 9.26 7.48 -5.07
N PRO A 101 8.99 8.69 -4.57
CA PRO A 101 9.41 9.05 -3.22
C PRO A 101 8.73 8.12 -2.23
N SER A 102 9.47 7.64 -1.24
CA SER A 102 8.98 6.68 -0.27
C SER A 102 9.27 7.16 1.14
N TYR A 103 8.35 6.86 2.05
CA TYR A 103 8.47 7.13 3.47
C TYR A 103 8.40 5.81 4.22
N LEU A 104 9.38 5.58 5.09
CA LEU A 104 9.40 4.42 5.97
C LEU A 104 9.36 4.91 7.41
N LEU A 105 8.39 4.43 8.19
CA LEU A 105 8.38 4.61 9.63
C LEU A 105 8.84 3.30 10.26
N VAL A 106 10.02 3.29 10.85
CA VAL A 106 10.73 2.08 11.28
C VAL A 106 10.84 2.06 12.79
N ALA A 107 10.24 1.06 13.43
CA ALA A 107 10.42 0.80 14.85
C ALA A 107 11.57 -0.19 15.06
N MET A 108 12.57 0.25 15.80
CA MET A 108 13.69 -0.52 16.30
C MET A 108 13.24 -1.30 17.52
N LEU A 109 13.47 -2.61 17.57
CA LEU A 109 12.92 -3.50 18.59
C LEU A 109 14.02 -4.06 19.49
N LYS A 110 13.73 -4.12 20.79
CA LYS A 110 14.62 -4.65 21.81
C LYS A 110 14.81 -6.16 21.68
N ALA A 111 13.71 -6.91 21.57
CA ALA A 111 13.71 -8.37 21.53
C ALA A 111 13.27 -8.95 20.18
N GLY A 112 12.60 -8.17 19.35
CA GLY A 112 12.16 -8.57 18.02
C GLY A 112 11.03 -9.60 18.00
N ARG A 113 10.33 -9.83 19.12
CA ARG A 113 9.21 -10.79 19.19
C ARG A 113 8.07 -10.39 18.28
N THR A 114 7.77 -9.11 18.25
CA THR A 114 6.70 -8.54 17.39
C THR A 114 7.02 -8.68 15.92
N ALA A 115 8.27 -8.56 15.51
CA ALA A 115 8.69 -8.82 14.13
C ALA A 115 8.43 -10.28 13.71
N VAL A 116 8.70 -11.24 14.60
CA VAL A 116 8.42 -12.67 14.33
C VAL A 116 6.90 -12.93 14.20
N HIS A 117 6.09 -12.33 15.07
CA HIS A 117 4.63 -12.45 14.99
C HIS A 117 4.10 -11.86 13.68
N LEU A 118 4.59 -10.69 13.30
CA LEU A 118 4.22 -10.02 12.05
C LEU A 118 4.59 -10.89 10.85
N GLN A 119 5.83 -11.36 10.76
CA GLN A 119 6.32 -12.23 9.69
C GLN A 119 5.50 -13.52 9.58
N SER A 120 5.18 -14.15 10.71
CA SER A 120 4.36 -15.36 10.73
C SER A 120 2.95 -15.13 10.23
N ALA A 121 2.33 -13.99 10.58
CA ALA A 121 1.00 -13.64 10.12
C ALA A 121 0.98 -13.42 8.61
N PHE A 122 1.91 -12.63 8.08
CA PHE A 122 2.01 -12.40 6.64
C PHE A 122 2.34 -13.68 5.87
N GLY A 123 3.18 -14.55 6.42
CA GLY A 123 3.43 -15.87 5.83
C GLY A 123 2.15 -16.70 5.65
N ARG A 124 1.24 -16.65 6.63
CA ARG A 124 -0.07 -17.32 6.51
C ARG A 124 -0.96 -16.66 5.45
N VAL A 125 -0.96 -15.34 5.38
CA VAL A 125 -1.73 -14.60 4.37
C VAL A 125 -1.22 -14.93 2.96
N PHE A 126 0.08 -14.92 2.74
CA PHE A 126 0.66 -15.33 1.45
C PHE A 126 0.27 -16.76 1.06
N ASN A 127 0.28 -17.68 2.00
CA ASN A 127 -0.17 -19.06 1.76
C ASN A 127 -1.65 -19.12 1.31
N GLN A 128 -2.51 -18.21 1.79
CA GLN A 128 -3.89 -18.13 1.33
C GLN A 128 -3.98 -17.59 -0.11
N PHE A 129 -3.16 -16.62 -0.47
CA PHE A 129 -3.05 -16.17 -1.85
C PHE A 129 -2.56 -17.29 -2.78
N TYR A 130 -1.51 -18.03 -2.40
CA TYR A 130 -1.03 -19.17 -3.18
C TYR A 130 -2.04 -20.31 -3.33
N ARG A 131 -2.97 -20.41 -2.38
CA ARG A 131 -4.08 -21.38 -2.45
C ARG A 131 -5.32 -20.83 -3.15
N HIS A 132 -5.25 -19.63 -3.73
CA HIS A 132 -6.36 -18.94 -4.37
C HIS A 132 -7.58 -18.72 -3.45
N GLN A 133 -7.35 -18.62 -2.15
CA GLN A 133 -8.39 -18.36 -1.16
C GLN A 133 -8.62 -16.86 -0.93
N PHE A 134 -7.65 -16.04 -1.30
CA PHE A 134 -7.75 -14.59 -1.31
C PHE A 134 -7.57 -14.06 -2.71
N VAL A 135 -8.35 -13.03 -3.04
CA VAL A 135 -8.29 -12.30 -4.31
C VAL A 135 -8.02 -10.84 -4.00
N TYR A 136 -7.14 -10.23 -4.76
CA TYR A 136 -6.92 -8.79 -4.66
C TYR A 136 -8.14 -8.04 -5.20
N GLN A 137 -8.65 -7.09 -4.42
CA GLN A 137 -9.77 -6.22 -4.78
C GLN A 137 -9.49 -4.81 -4.30
N HIS A 138 -9.51 -3.83 -5.19
CA HIS A 138 -9.18 -2.44 -4.86
C HIS A 138 -10.00 -1.88 -3.69
N ALA A 139 -11.28 -2.24 -3.58
CA ALA A 139 -12.16 -1.74 -2.54
C ALA A 139 -12.05 -2.47 -1.20
N ARG A 140 -11.56 -3.71 -1.14
CA ARG A 140 -11.67 -4.54 0.07
C ARG A 140 -10.38 -5.20 0.53
N SER A 141 -9.57 -5.66 -0.41
CA SER A 141 -8.36 -6.44 -0.14
C SER A 141 -7.20 -5.97 -1.04
N ASN A 142 -7.03 -4.65 -1.11
CA ASN A 142 -5.88 -4.03 -1.75
C ASN A 142 -4.63 -4.09 -0.83
N CYS A 143 -3.54 -3.46 -1.22
CA CYS A 143 -2.31 -3.44 -0.45
C CYS A 143 -2.50 -2.91 0.99
N ALA A 144 -3.25 -1.83 1.17
CA ALA A 144 -3.55 -1.27 2.49
C ALA A 144 -4.53 -2.16 3.25
N GLY A 145 -5.64 -2.56 2.62
CA GLY A 145 -6.68 -3.38 3.24
C GLY A 145 -6.17 -4.72 3.77
N THR A 146 -5.36 -5.42 2.98
CA THR A 146 -4.75 -6.69 3.39
C THR A 146 -3.76 -6.49 4.54
N SER A 147 -2.89 -5.47 4.44
CA SER A 147 -1.89 -5.18 5.45
C SER A 147 -2.53 -4.77 6.79
N VAL A 148 -3.48 -3.84 6.78
CA VAL A 148 -4.19 -3.37 7.97
C VAL A 148 -5.00 -4.50 8.60
N THR A 149 -5.71 -5.31 7.80
CA THR A 149 -6.48 -6.45 8.31
C THR A 149 -5.58 -7.49 8.95
N THR A 150 -4.41 -7.76 8.38
CA THR A 150 -3.43 -8.69 8.96
C THR A 150 -2.95 -8.18 10.32
N ALA A 151 -2.62 -6.89 10.42
CA ALA A 151 -2.22 -6.27 11.69
C ALA A 151 -3.35 -6.33 12.74
N ARG A 152 -4.59 -6.02 12.35
CA ARG A 152 -5.77 -6.14 13.24
C ARG A 152 -6.01 -7.58 13.71
N THR A 153 -5.81 -8.55 12.84
CA THR A 153 -5.93 -9.97 13.18
C THR A 153 -4.86 -10.43 14.19
N LEU A 154 -3.68 -9.82 14.18
CA LEU A 154 -2.66 -10.03 15.21
C LEU A 154 -3.03 -9.41 16.56
N GLY A 155 -3.99 -8.51 16.58
CA GLY A 155 -4.41 -7.77 17.76
C GLY A 155 -3.93 -6.32 17.81
N TRP A 156 -3.30 -5.81 16.78
CA TRP A 156 -3.05 -4.37 16.68
C TRP A 156 -4.35 -3.65 16.33
N GLN A 157 -4.92 -2.93 17.29
CA GLN A 157 -6.17 -2.18 17.13
C GLN A 157 -5.92 -0.88 16.33
N VAL A 158 -5.53 -1.07 15.06
CA VAL A 158 -5.30 0.05 14.15
C VAL A 158 -6.57 0.89 14.04
N PRO A 159 -6.52 2.20 14.28
CA PRO A 159 -7.68 3.07 14.20
C PRO A 159 -8.35 3.07 12.83
N GLU A 160 -9.65 3.27 12.82
CA GLU A 160 -10.44 3.48 11.62
C GLU A 160 -10.60 4.97 11.35
N ARG A 161 -10.36 5.38 10.11
CA ARG A 161 -10.62 6.77 9.68
C ARG A 161 -12.09 6.99 9.27
N GLY A 162 -12.84 5.91 9.18
CA GLY A 162 -14.22 5.92 8.73
C GLY A 162 -14.36 5.91 7.20
N ALA A 163 -15.60 5.96 6.72
CA ALA A 163 -15.91 5.94 5.30
C ALA A 163 -15.82 7.34 4.68
N GLU A 164 -15.66 7.42 3.38
CA GLU A 164 -15.60 8.70 2.67
C GLU A 164 -16.93 9.46 2.77
N SER A 165 -18.05 8.83 2.41
CA SER A 165 -19.37 9.44 2.51
C SER A 165 -20.50 8.45 2.25
N TRP A 166 -21.33 8.18 3.24
CA TRP A 166 -22.54 7.40 3.09
C TRP A 166 -23.55 7.99 2.08
N PRO A 167 -23.82 9.33 2.09
CA PRO A 167 -24.69 9.90 1.09
C PRO A 167 -24.18 9.68 -0.34
N LYS A 168 -22.89 9.91 -0.57
CA LYS A 168 -22.27 9.66 -1.89
C LYS A 168 -22.42 8.19 -2.30
N ALA A 169 -22.26 7.24 -1.37
CA ALA A 169 -22.39 5.82 -1.66
C ALA A 169 -23.83 5.44 -2.07
N ILE A 170 -24.83 5.94 -1.32
CA ILE A 170 -26.24 5.68 -1.61
C ILE A 170 -26.63 6.21 -3.00
N PHE A 171 -26.20 7.42 -3.36
CA PHE A 171 -26.46 7.99 -4.68
C PHE A 171 -25.54 7.42 -5.77
N GLY A 172 -24.31 7.10 -5.44
CA GLY A 172 -23.31 6.55 -6.35
C GLY A 172 -23.68 5.18 -6.90
N LEU A 173 -24.24 4.31 -6.06
CA LEU A 173 -24.65 2.98 -6.46
C LEU A 173 -25.57 3.00 -7.72
N PRO A 174 -26.75 3.64 -7.69
CA PRO A 174 -27.64 3.65 -8.85
C PRO A 174 -27.04 4.43 -10.03
N LEU A 175 -26.34 5.52 -9.78
CA LEU A 175 -25.70 6.32 -10.85
C LEU A 175 -24.68 5.51 -11.62
N VAL A 176 -23.76 4.83 -10.91
CA VAL A 176 -22.74 3.99 -11.55
C VAL A 176 -23.38 2.77 -12.21
N ALA A 177 -24.37 2.13 -11.56
CA ALA A 177 -25.06 1.00 -12.14
C ALA A 177 -25.74 1.35 -13.46
N ILE A 178 -26.37 2.52 -13.55
CA ILE A 178 -27.01 3.02 -14.78
C ILE A 178 -25.96 3.36 -15.84
N LYS A 179 -24.95 4.15 -15.46
CA LYS A 179 -23.89 4.60 -16.38
C LYS A 179 -23.14 3.42 -17.01
N GLU A 180 -22.79 2.43 -16.20
CA GLU A 180 -21.99 1.28 -16.62
C GLU A 180 -22.86 0.09 -17.10
N GLY A 181 -24.19 0.19 -16.99
CA GLY A 181 -25.10 -0.90 -17.33
C GLY A 181 -24.94 -2.15 -16.44
N SER A 182 -24.40 -1.99 -15.23
CA SER A 182 -24.00 -3.09 -14.36
C SER A 182 -24.26 -2.79 -12.88
N LEU A 183 -25.12 -3.60 -12.24
CA LEU A 183 -25.37 -3.49 -10.81
C LEU A 183 -24.11 -3.84 -9.99
N SER A 184 -23.29 -4.77 -10.48
CA SER A 184 -22.01 -5.15 -9.84
C SER A 184 -21.06 -3.97 -9.74
N LYS A 185 -20.94 -3.17 -10.80
CA LYS A 185 -20.13 -1.93 -10.78
C LYS A 185 -20.73 -0.87 -9.86
N GLY A 186 -22.05 -0.73 -9.83
CA GLY A 186 -22.72 0.14 -8.86
C GLY A 186 -22.45 -0.29 -7.41
N LYS A 187 -22.55 -1.61 -7.14
CA LYS A 187 -22.19 -2.16 -5.84
C LYS A 187 -20.70 -1.96 -5.52
N GLY A 188 -19.80 -2.12 -6.48
CA GLY A 188 -18.37 -1.84 -6.31
C GLY A 188 -18.12 -0.38 -5.89
N ALA A 189 -18.80 0.58 -6.51
CA ALA A 189 -18.74 1.99 -6.13
C ALA A 189 -19.27 2.24 -4.71
N PHE A 190 -20.37 1.59 -4.33
CA PHE A 190 -20.91 1.66 -2.98
C PHE A 190 -19.93 1.09 -1.95
N ASP A 191 -19.40 -0.10 -2.19
CA ASP A 191 -18.42 -0.76 -1.33
C ASP A 191 -17.17 0.12 -1.15
N TYR A 192 -16.69 0.75 -2.24
CA TYR A 192 -15.54 1.67 -2.20
C TYR A 192 -15.81 2.89 -1.32
N LEU A 193 -16.95 3.55 -1.49
CA LEU A 193 -17.29 4.77 -0.75
C LEU A 193 -17.65 4.53 0.72
N THR A 194 -17.98 3.30 1.09
CA THR A 194 -18.35 2.91 2.47
C THR A 194 -17.23 2.16 3.20
N GLU A 195 -16.14 1.82 2.53
CA GLU A 195 -15.02 1.15 3.17
C GLU A 195 -14.28 2.10 4.13
N ASP A 196 -13.71 1.55 5.19
CA ASP A 196 -12.79 2.26 6.08
C ASP A 196 -11.59 2.82 5.30
N GLN A 197 -11.39 4.13 5.35
CA GLN A 197 -10.32 4.80 4.62
C GLN A 197 -8.93 4.27 5.00
N THR A 198 -8.74 3.84 6.25
CA THR A 198 -7.48 3.21 6.69
C THR A 198 -7.19 1.92 5.92
N ARG A 199 -8.22 1.18 5.51
CA ARG A 199 -8.08 -0.03 4.68
C ARG A 199 -8.07 0.27 3.19
N LEU A 200 -8.63 1.40 2.79
CA LEU A 200 -8.82 1.74 1.38
C LEU A 200 -7.63 2.49 0.80
N TYR A 201 -7.14 3.49 1.53
CA TYR A 201 -6.11 4.40 1.02
C TYR A 201 -4.73 4.15 1.66
N PRO A 202 -3.69 3.91 0.85
CA PRO A 202 -2.32 3.73 1.31
C PRO A 202 -1.82 4.83 2.25
N ALA A 203 -2.08 6.10 1.92
CA ALA A 203 -1.70 7.23 2.76
C ALA A 203 -2.44 7.23 4.11
N ALA A 204 -3.73 6.92 4.13
CA ALA A 204 -4.50 6.82 5.37
C ALA A 204 -4.01 5.67 6.26
N ALA A 205 -3.68 4.51 5.65
CA ALA A 205 -3.09 3.40 6.38
C ALA A 205 -1.76 3.78 7.04
N PHE A 206 -0.89 4.46 6.30
CA PHE A 206 0.41 4.92 6.80
C PHE A 206 0.26 5.93 7.95
N GLU A 207 -0.64 6.91 7.80
CA GLU A 207 -0.89 7.92 8.83
C GLU A 207 -1.49 7.31 10.09
N GLU A 208 -2.56 6.52 9.99
CA GLU A 208 -3.25 5.96 11.16
C GLU A 208 -2.38 4.94 11.90
N MET A 209 -1.74 4.02 11.17
CA MET A 209 -0.83 3.06 11.79
C MET A 209 0.42 3.74 12.35
N GLY A 210 0.97 4.72 11.66
CA GLY A 210 2.15 5.47 12.11
C GLY A 210 1.87 6.29 13.36
N ALA A 211 0.75 7.01 13.40
CA ALA A 211 0.33 7.75 14.58
C ALA A 211 0.06 6.82 15.76
N ASP A 212 -0.55 5.66 15.52
CA ASP A 212 -0.83 4.70 16.56
C ASP A 212 0.44 4.03 17.09
N LEU A 213 1.40 3.71 16.23
CA LEU A 213 2.72 3.20 16.60
C LEU A 213 3.44 4.17 17.55
N LEU A 214 3.39 5.46 17.24
CA LEU A 214 3.96 6.50 18.10
C LEU A 214 3.22 6.61 19.44
N ARG A 215 1.87 6.53 19.46
CA ARG A 215 1.08 6.50 20.70
C ARG A 215 1.41 5.28 21.56
N LEU A 216 1.55 4.11 20.94
CA LEU A 216 1.98 2.88 21.65
C LEU A 216 3.36 3.06 22.29
N ALA A 217 4.32 3.57 21.55
CA ALA A 217 5.68 3.80 22.04
C ALA A 217 5.73 4.80 23.21
N ARG A 218 4.86 5.82 23.17
CA ARG A 218 4.75 6.85 24.22
C ARG A 218 3.86 6.46 25.40
N GLY A 219 3.08 5.39 25.29
CA GLY A 219 2.06 5.03 26.29
C GLY A 219 0.83 5.93 26.27
N GLU A 220 0.50 6.55 25.15
CA GLU A 220 -0.54 7.58 24.99
C GLU A 220 -1.78 7.07 24.23
N THR A 221 -2.06 5.78 24.25
CA THR A 221 -3.13 5.21 23.41
C THR A 221 -4.54 5.51 23.91
N GLY A 222 -4.72 5.79 25.19
CA GLY A 222 -6.04 6.03 25.79
C GLY A 222 -7.01 4.84 25.78
N ARG A 223 -6.56 3.66 25.38
CA ARG A 223 -7.35 2.41 25.30
C ARG A 223 -6.66 1.25 26.02
N ASN A 224 -7.42 0.22 26.34
CA ASN A 224 -6.87 -1.04 26.83
C ASN A 224 -6.08 -1.74 25.72
N LEU A 225 -4.80 -2.00 25.98
CA LEU A 225 -3.95 -2.64 25.00
C LEU A 225 -4.24 -4.15 24.93
N THR A 226 -4.25 -4.69 23.74
CA THR A 226 -4.21 -6.14 23.48
C THR A 226 -2.88 -6.74 23.93
N GLU A 227 -2.76 -8.06 23.90
CA GLU A 227 -1.49 -8.73 24.17
C GLU A 227 -0.41 -8.33 23.17
N PHE A 228 -0.75 -8.32 21.88
CA PHE A 228 0.17 -7.90 20.83
C PHE A 228 0.61 -6.45 21.00
N GLU A 229 -0.31 -5.53 21.32
CA GLU A 229 0.02 -4.11 21.51
C GLU A 229 0.90 -3.89 22.74
N ARG A 230 0.69 -4.65 23.83
CA ARG A 230 1.61 -4.59 24.99
C ARG A 230 2.99 -5.05 24.62
N LEU A 231 3.11 -6.18 23.92
CA LEU A 231 4.41 -6.68 23.44
C LEU A 231 5.08 -5.67 22.52
N LEU A 232 4.33 -5.06 21.62
CA LEU A 232 4.84 -4.05 20.68
C LEU A 232 5.33 -2.80 21.45
N ALA A 233 4.50 -2.27 22.35
CA ALA A 233 4.84 -1.09 23.15
C ALA A 233 6.09 -1.31 24.02
N GLU A 234 6.26 -2.51 24.57
CA GLU A 234 7.44 -2.89 25.37
C GLU A 234 8.71 -3.08 24.51
N ASP A 235 8.53 -3.59 23.28
CA ASP A 235 9.61 -3.98 22.37
C ASP A 235 10.21 -2.77 21.63
N ILE A 236 9.46 -1.67 21.42
CA ILE A 236 9.94 -0.49 20.70
C ILE A 236 10.97 0.29 21.54
N GLU A 237 12.16 0.48 20.99
CA GLU A 237 13.23 1.29 21.57
C GLU A 237 13.38 2.65 20.90
N GLU A 238 13.22 2.70 19.59
CA GLU A 238 13.32 3.92 18.79
C GLU A 238 12.42 3.82 17.58
N ILE A 239 11.91 4.95 17.12
CA ILE A 239 11.17 5.07 15.86
C ILE A 239 11.90 6.06 14.98
N LEU A 240 12.24 5.60 13.78
CA LEU A 240 12.91 6.38 12.75
C LEU A 240 11.95 6.68 11.60
N LEU A 241 12.01 7.89 11.09
CA LEU A 241 11.42 8.24 9.80
C LEU A 241 12.54 8.26 8.75
N VAL A 242 12.43 7.38 7.76
CA VAL A 242 13.33 7.32 6.62
C VAL A 242 12.61 7.90 5.42
N ARG A 243 13.22 8.90 4.78
CA ARG A 243 12.70 9.52 3.55
C ARG A 243 13.57 9.13 2.39
N VAL A 244 12.97 8.47 1.43
CA VAL A 244 13.60 8.12 0.15
C VAL A 244 13.07 9.11 -0.89
N PRO A 245 13.89 10.04 -1.40
CA PRO A 245 13.43 11.00 -2.39
C PRO A 245 13.13 10.30 -3.70
N GLN A 246 12.39 10.98 -4.56
CA GLN A 246 12.26 10.56 -5.94
C GLN A 246 13.62 10.62 -6.63
N PHE A 247 14.03 9.55 -7.28
CA PHE A 247 15.25 9.50 -8.06
C PHE A 247 15.03 8.72 -9.35
N PRO A 248 15.91 8.93 -10.37
CA PRO A 248 15.72 8.29 -11.66
C PRO A 248 15.93 6.78 -11.58
N SER A 249 15.11 6.04 -12.32
CA SER A 249 15.38 4.65 -12.61
C SER A 249 16.45 4.53 -13.72
N SER A 250 17.05 3.35 -13.85
CA SER A 250 17.96 3.05 -14.95
C SER A 250 17.34 3.22 -16.34
N ARG A 251 16.00 3.28 -16.42
CA ARG A 251 15.25 3.50 -17.66
C ARG A 251 15.23 4.94 -18.11
N ALA A 252 15.38 5.88 -17.19
CA ALA A 252 15.21 7.30 -17.50
C ALA A 252 16.39 7.91 -18.25
N TRP A 253 17.52 7.27 -18.24
CA TRP A 253 18.74 7.85 -18.82
C TRP A 253 19.60 6.86 -19.60
N GLY A 254 19.03 6.01 -20.35
CA GLY A 254 19.79 5.21 -21.31
C GLY A 254 21.16 4.74 -20.84
N ASP A 255 22.17 5.23 -21.53
CA ASP A 255 23.54 4.77 -21.38
C ASP A 255 24.34 5.50 -20.28
N PHE A 256 23.72 6.42 -19.53
CA PHE A 256 24.40 7.22 -18.52
C PHE A 256 23.89 6.89 -17.12
N PRO A 257 24.54 5.97 -16.41
CA PRO A 257 24.21 5.74 -15.02
C PRO A 257 24.45 7.02 -14.22
N VAL A 258 23.53 7.32 -13.32
CA VAL A 258 23.64 8.43 -12.38
C VAL A 258 23.64 7.89 -10.96
N GLU A 259 24.44 8.49 -10.08
CA GLU A 259 24.58 8.01 -8.72
C GLU A 259 23.51 8.61 -7.78
N ASN A 260 22.92 9.73 -8.16
CA ASN A 260 21.94 10.42 -7.31
C ASN A 260 20.98 11.31 -8.13
N SER A 261 19.91 11.72 -7.48
CA SER A 261 18.86 12.55 -8.08
C SER A 261 19.34 13.94 -8.52
N VAL A 262 20.33 14.51 -7.86
CA VAL A 262 20.87 15.83 -8.21
C VAL A 262 21.61 15.72 -9.55
N GLU A 263 22.47 14.73 -9.69
CA GLU A 263 23.19 14.45 -10.93
C GLU A 263 22.23 14.17 -12.09
N TYR A 264 21.21 13.38 -11.84
CA TYR A 264 20.19 13.09 -12.83
C TYR A 264 19.46 14.35 -13.29
N THR A 265 18.96 15.16 -12.35
CA THR A 265 18.24 16.39 -12.66
C THR A 265 19.10 17.38 -13.46
N ALA A 266 20.41 17.39 -13.21
CA ALA A 266 21.34 18.22 -13.96
C ALA A 266 21.61 17.72 -15.39
N ARG A 267 21.44 16.42 -15.66
CA ARG A 267 21.76 15.79 -16.94
C ARG A 267 20.54 15.50 -17.81
N VAL A 268 19.39 15.26 -17.20
CA VAL A 268 18.17 14.91 -17.94
C VAL A 268 17.63 16.13 -18.68
N PRO A 269 17.42 16.03 -19.99
CA PRO A 269 16.73 17.07 -20.73
C PRO A 269 15.33 17.33 -20.14
N SER A 270 14.99 18.59 -19.96
CA SER A 270 13.66 19.00 -19.50
C SER A 270 12.55 18.69 -20.54
N ASP A 271 12.93 18.56 -21.80
CA ASP A 271 12.03 18.14 -22.86
C ASP A 271 11.93 16.61 -22.89
N PRO A 272 10.75 16.03 -22.62
CA PRO A 272 10.54 14.57 -22.66
C PRO A 272 10.90 13.93 -23.99
N ALA A 273 10.77 14.65 -25.11
CA ALA A 273 11.11 14.12 -26.42
C ALA A 273 12.62 13.89 -26.63
N LEU A 274 13.45 14.53 -25.81
CA LEU A 274 14.91 14.38 -25.82
C LEU A 274 15.38 13.35 -24.79
N GLN A 275 14.49 12.84 -23.95
CA GLN A 275 14.82 11.82 -22.96
C GLN A 275 14.98 10.47 -23.63
N LYS A 276 16.10 9.85 -23.40
CA LYS A 276 16.41 8.52 -23.94
C LYS A 276 16.02 7.45 -22.92
N ILE A 277 14.87 6.83 -23.13
CA ILE A 277 14.38 5.74 -22.28
C ILE A 277 14.92 4.42 -22.81
N ILE A 278 15.59 3.64 -21.95
CA ILE A 278 15.93 2.25 -22.29
C ILE A 278 14.71 1.38 -21.95
N PRO A 279 14.06 0.75 -22.94
CA PRO A 279 13.01 -0.21 -22.66
C PRO A 279 13.63 -1.42 -21.93
N VAL A 280 13.23 -1.64 -20.70
CA VAL A 280 13.50 -2.91 -20.00
C VAL A 280 12.40 -3.88 -20.43
N PRO A 281 12.74 -5.04 -21.01
CA PRO A 281 11.72 -6.01 -21.38
C PRO A 281 10.90 -6.37 -20.14
N ALA A 282 9.57 -6.36 -20.31
CA ALA A 282 8.67 -6.85 -19.30
C ALA A 282 9.12 -8.26 -18.89
N ARG A 283 9.19 -8.53 -17.59
CA ARG A 283 9.43 -9.91 -17.14
C ARG A 283 8.18 -10.70 -17.50
N PRO A 284 8.26 -11.67 -18.43
CA PRO A 284 7.08 -12.45 -18.76
C PRO A 284 6.67 -13.22 -17.52
N PHE A 285 5.47 -12.92 -17.03
CA PHE A 285 4.83 -13.79 -16.06
C PHE A 285 4.49 -15.09 -16.77
N PRO A 286 4.98 -16.24 -16.30
CA PRO A 286 4.55 -17.51 -16.83
C PRO A 286 3.02 -17.57 -16.77
N PRO A 287 2.34 -17.96 -17.87
CA PRO A 287 0.88 -18.06 -17.88
C PRO A 287 0.33 -18.93 -16.74
N GLU A 288 1.13 -19.87 -16.26
CA GLU A 288 0.80 -20.80 -15.17
C GLU A 288 0.71 -20.11 -13.80
N LEU A 289 1.34 -18.94 -13.64
CA LEU A 289 1.24 -18.14 -12.42
C LEU A 289 0.07 -17.14 -12.48
N ARG A 290 -0.57 -17.00 -13.63
CA ARG A 290 -1.86 -16.32 -13.70
C ARG A 290 -2.88 -17.26 -13.09
N ASP A 291 -3.69 -16.75 -12.17
CA ASP A 291 -4.73 -17.55 -11.55
C ASP A 291 -5.72 -18.07 -12.61
N PRO A 292 -5.71 -19.37 -12.96
CA PRO A 292 -6.65 -19.90 -13.92
C PRO A 292 -8.07 -19.97 -13.38
N LEU A 293 -8.23 -19.70 -12.08
CA LEU A 293 -9.51 -19.76 -11.37
C LEU A 293 -10.09 -18.37 -11.09
N THR A 294 -9.38 -17.28 -11.41
CA THR A 294 -10.04 -15.98 -11.46
C THR A 294 -11.09 -16.10 -12.57
N PRO A 295 -12.38 -16.20 -12.27
CA PRO A 295 -13.39 -16.28 -13.31
C PRO A 295 -13.19 -15.04 -14.18
N ALA A 296 -13.00 -15.23 -15.49
CA ALA A 296 -13.19 -14.13 -16.41
C ALA A 296 -14.46 -13.41 -15.96
N GLU A 297 -14.39 -12.09 -15.73
CA GLU A 297 -15.61 -11.34 -15.36
C GLU A 297 -16.70 -11.82 -16.28
N PRO A 298 -17.82 -12.35 -15.74
CA PRO A 298 -18.87 -12.86 -16.61
C PRO A 298 -19.19 -11.77 -17.60
N PRO A 299 -19.31 -12.08 -18.90
CA PRO A 299 -19.61 -11.08 -19.90
C PRO A 299 -20.80 -10.29 -19.37
N LEU A 300 -20.68 -8.97 -19.35
CA LEU A 300 -21.68 -8.05 -18.84
C LEU A 300 -23.05 -8.48 -19.42
N ARG A 301 -23.75 -9.35 -18.72
CA ARG A 301 -25.15 -9.55 -18.98
C ARG A 301 -25.77 -8.22 -18.62
N SER A 302 -26.24 -7.53 -19.63
CA SER A 302 -27.07 -6.35 -19.46
C SER A 302 -28.35 -6.78 -18.77
N ASP A 303 -28.30 -6.79 -17.44
CA ASP A 303 -29.49 -7.01 -16.61
C ASP A 303 -30.29 -5.71 -16.65
N TYR A 304 -30.92 -5.46 -17.83
CA TYR A 304 -31.76 -4.28 -18.04
C TYR A 304 -32.83 -4.14 -16.95
N ALA A 305 -33.33 -5.25 -16.42
CA ALA A 305 -34.28 -5.22 -15.32
C ALA A 305 -33.67 -4.64 -14.03
N LEU A 306 -32.44 -4.99 -13.69
CA LEU A 306 -31.73 -4.46 -12.51
C LEU A 306 -31.32 -3.01 -12.71
N VAL A 307 -30.92 -2.63 -13.92
CA VAL A 307 -30.62 -1.23 -14.27
C VAL A 307 -31.90 -0.39 -14.19
N ALA A 308 -33.02 -0.90 -14.70
CA ALA A 308 -34.33 -0.24 -14.57
C ALA A 308 -34.75 -0.08 -13.11
N TRP A 309 -34.50 -1.07 -12.27
CA TRP A 309 -34.76 -1.00 -10.81
C TRP A 309 -33.89 0.06 -10.14
N ALA A 310 -32.62 0.10 -10.43
CA ALA A 310 -31.70 1.13 -9.92
C ALA A 310 -32.11 2.54 -10.34
N ALA A 311 -32.56 2.70 -11.59
CA ALA A 311 -33.12 3.95 -12.08
C ALA A 311 -34.41 4.36 -11.34
N ALA A 312 -35.32 3.41 -11.09
CA ALA A 312 -36.53 3.67 -10.35
C ALA A 312 -36.26 4.11 -8.90
N ILE A 313 -35.30 3.47 -8.24
CA ILE A 313 -34.85 3.88 -6.89
C ILE A 313 -34.32 5.31 -6.91
N LEU A 314 -33.45 5.64 -7.86
CA LEU A 314 -32.88 6.98 -7.98
C LEU A 314 -33.98 8.04 -8.18
N ILE A 315 -34.89 7.79 -9.09
CA ILE A 315 -36.06 8.69 -9.36
C ILE A 315 -36.88 8.87 -8.08
N THR A 316 -37.17 7.80 -7.37
CA THR A 316 -37.93 7.85 -6.13
C THR A 316 -37.23 8.70 -5.06
N ILE A 317 -35.93 8.51 -4.87
CA ILE A 317 -35.12 9.31 -3.95
C ILE A 317 -35.15 10.79 -4.35
N LEU A 318 -34.97 11.10 -5.62
CA LEU A 318 -35.00 12.49 -6.11
C LEU A 318 -36.37 13.14 -5.91
N LEU A 319 -37.46 12.40 -6.09
CA LEU A 319 -38.81 12.89 -5.84
C LEU A 319 -39.08 13.15 -4.34
N ILE A 320 -38.57 12.26 -3.47
CA ILE A 320 -38.66 12.46 -2.01
C ILE A 320 -37.88 13.71 -1.59
N LEU A 321 -36.64 13.86 -2.06
CA LEU A 321 -35.81 15.02 -1.75
C LEU A 321 -36.44 16.32 -2.24
N ARG A 322 -37.00 16.31 -3.47
CA ARG A 322 -37.73 17.48 -3.98
C ARG A 322 -38.92 17.87 -3.11
N ARG A 323 -39.62 16.90 -2.52
CA ARG A 323 -40.74 17.17 -1.59
C ARG A 323 -40.30 17.66 -0.21
N LEU A 324 -39.09 17.27 0.24
CA LEU A 324 -38.56 17.71 1.54
C LEU A 324 -37.91 19.09 1.47
N LEU A 325 -37.53 19.55 0.27
CA LEU A 325 -36.88 20.84 0.03
C LEU A 325 -37.86 21.92 -0.51
N ALA A 326 -39.09 21.54 -0.81
CA ALA A 326 -40.18 22.44 -1.18
C ALA A 326 -41.11 22.70 0.03
#